data_5d4cbc9a23f5ec85ec7b57ab3895277e
#
_entry.id   5d4cbc9a23f5ec85ec7b57ab3895277e
#
_cell.length_a   1.000
_cell.length_b   1.000
_cell.length_c   1.000
_cell.angle_alpha   90.00
_cell.angle_beta   90.00
_cell.angle_gamma   90.00
#
_symmetry.space_group_name_H-M   'P 1'
#
loop_
_entity.id
_entity.type
_entity.pdbx_description
1 polymer ?
#
loop_
_entity_poly.entity_id
_entity_poly.type
_entity_poly.pdbx_seq_one_letter_code
_entity_poly.pdbx_strand_id
1 'polypeptide(L)'
;MKVQSLNNGRCYACKQMKQHFESIDHVNNLREIQALRRLNPHQNILTLHEVIFDKKAGAVALICELMDMNIYELIKGRKKPLPEKKIMNYMYQLCKSLDHIHRNGIFHRDVKPENILIKQDLLKLGDFGSCRSIHSKQPYTEYISTRWYRAPECLLTDGYYSYKMDIWSAGCVFYEIASFHPLFPGSNELDQISKIHDIIGTPPKKILHKFKQSRVMSFDFPTRKGKGISPFIPNLSNKSLTLMYAMIQYDPDERIGAHEALQHPYFRELRLAEKQALTIHRKMRLVENPLERDSIGLRRVSKEDQRQVIFKSKTE
;
A
#
# COMPACT_ATOMS: atom_id res chain seq x y z
N MET A 1 20.92 3.94 -8.03
CA MET A 1 21.81 5.02 -8.51
C MET A 1 20.99 6.09 -9.24
N LYS A 2 21.41 7.36 -9.18
CA LYS A 2 20.89 8.42 -10.06
C LYS A 2 21.64 8.35 -11.39
N VAL A 3 20.92 8.35 -12.50
CA VAL A 3 21.48 8.33 -13.87
C VAL A 3 20.86 9.45 -14.71
N GLN A 4 21.53 9.87 -15.76
CA GLN A 4 21.03 10.89 -16.68
C GLN A 4 20.90 10.29 -18.09
N SER A 5 19.75 10.51 -18.71
CA SER A 5 19.52 10.11 -20.09
C SER A 5 20.32 10.99 -21.06
N LEU A 6 21.07 10.37 -21.93
CA LEU A 6 21.82 11.07 -23.00
C LEU A 6 20.87 11.69 -24.04
N ASN A 7 19.69 11.11 -24.23
CA ASN A 7 18.73 11.54 -25.24
C ASN A 7 17.98 12.84 -24.88
N ASN A 8 17.65 13.01 -23.58
CA ASN A 8 16.78 14.10 -23.15
C ASN A 8 17.32 14.90 -21.95
N GLY A 9 18.51 14.55 -21.43
CA GLY A 9 19.15 15.21 -20.28
C GLY A 9 18.44 15.01 -18.92
N ARG A 10 17.32 14.27 -18.88
CA ARG A 10 16.56 14.05 -17.63
C ARG A 10 17.23 13.03 -16.72
N CYS A 11 17.09 13.24 -15.42
CA CYS A 11 17.58 12.31 -14.40
C CYS A 11 16.53 11.26 -14.03
N TYR A 12 17.00 10.03 -13.83
CA TYR A 12 16.21 8.87 -13.47
C TYR A 12 16.86 8.09 -12.32
N ALA A 13 16.09 7.23 -11.66
CA ALA A 13 16.61 6.25 -10.75
C ALA A 13 16.90 4.94 -11.52
N CYS A 14 18.12 4.43 -11.38
CA CYS A 14 18.53 3.15 -11.95
C CYS A 14 18.68 2.13 -10.84
N LYS A 15 17.88 1.04 -10.88
CA LYS A 15 17.98 -0.14 -10.01
C LYS A 15 18.65 -1.26 -10.81
N GLN A 16 19.90 -1.54 -10.51
CA GLN A 16 20.62 -2.66 -11.10
C GLN A 16 20.28 -3.95 -10.36
N MET A 17 19.89 -4.98 -11.12
CA MET A 17 19.60 -6.31 -10.56
C MET A 17 20.90 -7.04 -10.27
N LYS A 18 20.95 -7.76 -9.13
CA LYS A 18 22.15 -8.52 -8.71
C LYS A 18 22.28 -9.87 -9.43
N GLN A 19 21.18 -10.38 -9.96
CA GLN A 19 21.12 -11.66 -10.63
C GLN A 19 21.63 -11.57 -12.07
N HIS A 20 22.21 -12.66 -12.58
CA HIS A 20 22.56 -12.84 -13.97
C HIS A 20 21.34 -13.39 -14.73
N PHE A 21 21.09 -12.91 -15.95
CA PHE A 21 19.96 -13.30 -16.79
C PHE A 21 20.45 -13.79 -18.14
N GLU A 22 19.98 -14.95 -18.55
CA GLU A 22 20.37 -15.58 -19.80
C GLU A 22 19.58 -15.06 -21.01
N SER A 23 18.35 -14.61 -20.80
CA SER A 23 17.46 -14.18 -21.86
C SER A 23 16.53 -13.04 -21.45
N ILE A 24 16.04 -12.32 -22.45
CA ILE A 24 15.05 -11.25 -22.28
C ILE A 24 13.72 -11.80 -21.75
N ASP A 25 13.39 -13.05 -22.02
CA ASP A 25 12.19 -13.71 -21.52
C ASP A 25 12.26 -13.92 -20.01
N HIS A 26 13.43 -14.34 -19.48
CA HIS A 26 13.66 -14.40 -18.05
C HIS A 26 13.50 -13.04 -17.39
N VAL A 27 14.01 -11.96 -18.03
CA VAL A 27 13.86 -10.59 -17.55
C VAL A 27 12.41 -10.15 -17.53
N ASN A 28 11.65 -10.38 -18.62
CA ASN A 28 10.25 -10.03 -18.70
C ASN A 28 9.37 -10.81 -17.70
N ASN A 29 9.81 -11.97 -17.25
CA ASN A 29 9.13 -12.77 -16.23
C ASN A 29 9.44 -12.35 -14.78
N LEU A 30 10.31 -11.35 -14.58
CA LEU A 30 10.54 -10.80 -13.25
C LEU A 30 9.26 -10.20 -12.67
N ARG A 31 8.91 -10.62 -11.45
CA ARG A 31 7.68 -10.18 -10.76
C ARG A 31 7.60 -8.66 -10.65
N GLU A 32 8.70 -8.01 -10.34
CA GLU A 32 8.77 -6.56 -10.22
C GLU A 32 8.40 -5.87 -11.54
N ILE A 33 8.93 -6.36 -12.66
CA ILE A 33 8.64 -5.81 -14.00
C ILE A 33 7.18 -6.05 -14.37
N GLN A 34 6.69 -7.27 -14.18
CA GLN A 34 5.28 -7.61 -14.48
C GLN A 34 4.32 -6.80 -13.62
N ALA A 35 4.60 -6.65 -12.32
CA ALA A 35 3.78 -5.85 -11.41
C ALA A 35 3.77 -4.38 -11.81
N LEU A 36 4.93 -3.76 -12.03
CA LEU A 36 5.01 -2.36 -12.40
C LEU A 36 4.35 -2.08 -13.75
N ARG A 37 4.48 -2.96 -14.75
CA ARG A 37 3.78 -2.83 -16.04
C ARG A 37 2.26 -2.91 -15.89
N ARG A 38 1.78 -3.82 -15.05
CA ARG A 38 0.34 -4.01 -14.79
C ARG A 38 -0.26 -2.86 -13.98
N LEU A 39 0.48 -2.32 -13.01
CA LEU A 39 -0.01 -1.33 -12.07
C LEU A 39 0.10 0.11 -12.58
N ASN A 40 0.91 0.36 -13.59
CA ASN A 40 1.04 1.68 -14.20
C ASN A 40 0.06 1.86 -15.38
N PRO A 41 -0.45 3.09 -15.59
CA PRO A 41 -0.16 4.28 -14.82
C PRO A 41 -1.00 4.40 -13.54
N HIS A 42 -0.38 4.79 -12.41
CA HIS A 42 -1.07 5.20 -11.20
C HIS A 42 -0.24 6.25 -10.45
N GLN A 43 -0.91 7.30 -9.95
CA GLN A 43 -0.24 8.44 -9.32
C GLN A 43 0.66 8.04 -8.13
N ASN A 44 0.25 7.03 -7.35
CA ASN A 44 0.94 6.62 -6.12
C ASN A 44 1.70 5.28 -6.27
N ILE A 45 2.01 4.87 -7.50
CA ILE A 45 2.89 3.74 -7.82
C ILE A 45 4.11 4.26 -8.55
N LEU A 46 5.31 3.78 -8.20
CA LEU A 46 6.55 4.14 -8.88
C LEU A 46 6.46 3.80 -10.37
N THR A 47 6.80 4.75 -11.22
CA THR A 47 6.77 4.58 -12.67
C THR A 47 8.04 3.90 -13.16
N LEU A 48 7.90 2.77 -13.84
CA LEU A 48 8.96 2.11 -14.60
C LEU A 48 8.97 2.70 -16.03
N HIS A 49 10.05 3.37 -16.39
CA HIS A 49 10.21 3.97 -17.73
C HIS A 49 10.78 2.99 -18.74
N GLU A 50 11.84 2.26 -18.35
CA GLU A 50 12.58 1.37 -19.25
C GLU A 50 13.19 0.20 -18.50
N VAL A 51 13.37 -0.92 -19.21
CA VAL A 51 14.12 -2.09 -18.76
C VAL A 51 15.30 -2.26 -19.72
N ILE A 52 16.51 -2.11 -19.21
CA ILE A 52 17.74 -2.29 -19.98
C ILE A 52 18.28 -3.69 -19.70
N PHE A 53 18.53 -4.46 -20.77
CA PHE A 53 19.13 -5.79 -20.70
C PHE A 53 20.39 -5.85 -21.53
N ASP A 54 21.54 -5.99 -20.89
CA ASP A 54 22.81 -6.32 -21.55
C ASP A 54 22.95 -7.83 -21.69
N LYS A 55 22.68 -8.32 -22.88
CA LYS A 55 22.75 -9.77 -23.18
C LYS A 55 24.16 -10.35 -23.02
N LYS A 56 25.22 -9.56 -23.24
CA LYS A 56 26.60 -10.04 -23.12
C LYS A 56 27.01 -10.20 -21.66
N ALA A 57 26.64 -9.23 -20.84
CA ALA A 57 26.93 -9.25 -19.41
C ALA A 57 25.85 -10.00 -18.59
N GLY A 58 24.72 -10.38 -19.18
CA GLY A 58 23.57 -10.91 -18.45
C GLY A 58 23.01 -9.94 -17.42
N ALA A 59 23.26 -8.64 -17.57
CA ALA A 59 22.92 -7.62 -16.60
C ALA A 59 21.60 -6.93 -16.93
N VAL A 60 20.79 -6.66 -15.90
CA VAL A 60 19.51 -5.97 -16.03
C VAL A 60 19.48 -4.73 -15.15
N ALA A 61 19.00 -3.62 -15.71
CA ALA A 61 18.73 -2.40 -14.99
C ALA A 61 17.31 -1.91 -15.23
N LEU A 62 16.61 -1.53 -14.16
CA LEU A 62 15.29 -0.92 -14.19
C LEU A 62 15.46 0.61 -14.11
N ILE A 63 14.96 1.33 -15.11
CA ILE A 63 14.97 2.79 -15.13
C ILE A 63 13.61 3.29 -14.68
N CYS A 64 13.60 3.90 -13.50
CA CYS A 64 12.39 4.42 -12.89
C CYS A 64 12.45 5.95 -12.76
N GLU A 65 11.31 6.56 -12.51
CA GLU A 65 11.29 7.97 -12.14
C GLU A 65 12.15 8.22 -10.89
N LEU A 66 12.79 9.39 -10.86
CA LEU A 66 13.63 9.78 -9.73
C LEU A 66 12.77 10.48 -8.67
N MET A 67 12.79 9.91 -7.48
CA MET A 67 12.17 10.48 -6.28
C MET A 67 13.22 11.20 -5.43
N ASP A 68 12.79 12.09 -4.53
CA ASP A 68 13.72 12.89 -3.74
C ASP A 68 14.29 12.11 -2.55
N MET A 69 13.44 11.34 -1.85
CA MET A 69 13.77 10.56 -0.66
C MET A 69 12.73 9.48 -0.41
N ASN A 70 12.96 8.63 0.59
CA ASN A 70 11.94 7.72 1.14
C ASN A 70 11.45 8.20 2.52
N ILE A 71 10.43 7.53 3.08
CA ILE A 71 9.88 7.87 4.41
C ILE A 71 10.94 7.72 5.50
N TYR A 72 11.81 6.70 5.44
CA TYR A 72 12.87 6.52 6.43
C TYR A 72 13.81 7.74 6.45
N GLU A 73 14.26 8.22 5.28
CA GLU A 73 15.10 9.42 5.16
C GLU A 73 14.36 10.67 5.63
N LEU A 74 13.06 10.78 5.36
CA LEU A 74 12.24 11.90 5.81
C LEU A 74 12.20 12.03 7.34
N ILE A 75 12.11 10.92 8.08
CA ILE A 75 11.92 10.93 9.54
C ILE A 75 13.22 10.79 10.31
N LYS A 76 14.27 10.22 9.71
CA LYS A 76 15.58 9.97 10.33
C LYS A 76 16.19 11.26 10.93
N GLY A 77 16.50 11.21 12.22
CA GLY A 77 17.14 12.33 12.93
C GLY A 77 16.24 13.56 13.15
N ARG A 78 14.96 13.48 12.83
CA ARG A 78 14.00 14.57 13.04
C ARG A 78 13.72 14.75 14.53
N LYS A 79 13.71 16.01 14.98
CA LYS A 79 13.40 16.37 16.37
C LYS A 79 12.00 16.98 16.52
N LYS A 80 11.47 17.58 15.45
CA LYS A 80 10.15 18.25 15.46
C LYS A 80 9.12 17.36 14.76
N PRO A 81 7.97 17.08 15.38
CA PRO A 81 6.89 16.29 14.76
C PRO A 81 6.48 16.85 13.40
N LEU A 82 6.06 15.96 12.52
CA LEU A 82 5.41 16.37 11.28
C LEU A 82 4.00 16.89 11.59
N PRO A 83 3.53 17.93 10.88
CA PRO A 83 2.13 18.36 11.00
C PRO A 83 1.18 17.19 10.67
N GLU A 84 0.13 17.00 11.46
CA GLU A 84 -0.82 15.90 11.25
C GLU A 84 -1.43 15.91 9.86
N LYS A 85 -1.68 17.08 9.27
CA LYS A 85 -2.17 17.20 7.89
C LYS A 85 -1.20 16.61 6.87
N LYS A 86 0.12 16.71 7.11
CA LYS A 86 1.13 16.11 6.25
C LYS A 86 1.15 14.59 6.39
N ILE A 87 1.05 14.09 7.61
CA ILE A 87 0.92 12.65 7.91
C ILE A 87 -0.35 12.11 7.24
N MET A 88 -1.49 12.81 7.39
CA MET A 88 -2.77 12.46 6.76
C MET A 88 -2.64 12.35 5.23
N ASN A 89 -1.99 13.33 4.59
CA ASN A 89 -1.78 13.32 3.15
C ASN A 89 -0.93 12.10 2.71
N TYR A 90 0.15 11.79 3.40
CA TYR A 90 0.97 10.62 3.09
C TYR A 90 0.22 9.31 3.28
N MET A 91 -0.50 9.17 4.40
CA MET A 91 -1.28 7.95 4.65
C MET A 91 -2.44 7.77 3.68
N TYR A 92 -3.09 8.85 3.26
CA TYR A 92 -4.12 8.80 2.22
C TYR A 92 -3.57 8.29 0.89
N GLN A 93 -2.40 8.79 0.46
CA GLN A 93 -1.74 8.36 -0.77
C GLN A 93 -1.24 6.91 -0.67
N LEU A 94 -0.71 6.49 0.49
CA LEU A 94 -0.34 5.10 0.73
C LEU A 94 -1.55 4.17 0.65
N CYS A 95 -2.68 4.54 1.27
CA CYS A 95 -3.92 3.76 1.15
C CYS A 95 -4.44 3.70 -0.29
N LYS A 96 -4.30 4.77 -1.09
CA LYS A 96 -4.64 4.75 -2.53
C LYS A 96 -3.76 3.78 -3.32
N SER A 97 -2.46 3.73 -3.04
CA SER A 97 -1.57 2.76 -3.67
C SER A 97 -1.92 1.32 -3.30
N LEU A 98 -2.23 1.06 -2.02
CA LEU A 98 -2.63 -0.27 -1.56
C LEU A 98 -4.00 -0.70 -2.12
N ASP A 99 -4.99 0.19 -2.16
CA ASP A 99 -6.28 -0.10 -2.79
C ASP A 99 -6.11 -0.46 -4.27
N HIS A 100 -5.26 0.29 -4.98
CA HIS A 100 -4.98 0.03 -6.39
C HIS A 100 -4.32 -1.34 -6.61
N ILE A 101 -3.26 -1.69 -5.86
CA ILE A 101 -2.58 -2.98 -6.05
C ILE A 101 -3.46 -4.16 -5.65
N HIS A 102 -4.22 -4.05 -4.55
CA HIS A 102 -5.12 -5.10 -4.09
C HIS A 102 -6.25 -5.36 -5.07
N ARG A 103 -6.88 -4.32 -5.64
CA ARG A 103 -7.90 -4.44 -6.70
C ARG A 103 -7.36 -5.04 -8.00
N ASN A 104 -6.06 -4.85 -8.27
CA ASN A 104 -5.38 -5.50 -9.39
C ASN A 104 -4.91 -6.92 -9.06
N GLY A 105 -5.33 -7.50 -7.94
CA GLY A 105 -5.04 -8.87 -7.55
C GLY A 105 -3.60 -9.08 -7.12
N ILE A 106 -2.90 -8.04 -6.67
CA ILE A 106 -1.51 -8.07 -6.21
C ILE A 106 -1.44 -7.57 -4.77
N PHE A 107 -0.57 -8.15 -3.94
CA PHE A 107 -0.18 -7.59 -2.66
C PHE A 107 1.33 -7.46 -2.56
N HIS A 108 1.78 -6.43 -1.84
CA HIS A 108 3.16 -5.94 -1.86
C HIS A 108 4.11 -6.82 -1.07
N ARG A 109 3.75 -7.16 0.16
CA ARG A 109 4.48 -7.98 1.14
C ARG A 109 5.75 -7.36 1.74
N ASP A 110 6.14 -6.16 1.32
CA ASP A 110 7.31 -5.43 1.86
C ASP A 110 7.02 -3.92 2.02
N VAL A 111 5.84 -3.59 2.55
CA VAL A 111 5.50 -2.20 2.89
C VAL A 111 6.29 -1.78 4.10
N LYS A 112 7.17 -0.78 3.93
CA LYS A 112 8.04 -0.21 4.96
C LYS A 112 8.53 1.18 4.57
N PRO A 113 9.05 1.99 5.49
CA PRO A 113 9.49 3.36 5.21
C PRO A 113 10.45 3.50 4.03
N GLU A 114 11.36 2.54 3.84
CA GLU A 114 12.37 2.58 2.77
C GLU A 114 11.76 2.40 1.37
N ASN A 115 10.62 1.69 1.27
CA ASN A 115 9.94 1.41 0.01
C ASN A 115 8.84 2.42 -0.34
N ILE A 116 8.61 3.40 0.53
CA ILE A 116 7.65 4.49 0.32
C ILE A 116 8.43 5.74 -0.04
N LEU A 117 8.37 6.09 -1.31
CA LEU A 117 9.16 7.15 -1.92
C LEU A 117 8.38 8.47 -1.96
N ILE A 118 9.09 9.59 -1.83
CA ILE A 118 8.50 10.93 -1.79
C ILE A 118 9.23 11.84 -2.73
N LYS A 119 8.46 12.64 -3.46
CA LYS A 119 8.94 13.79 -4.22
C LYS A 119 8.02 14.96 -3.92
N GLN A 120 8.56 16.00 -3.24
CA GLN A 120 7.75 17.08 -2.68
C GLN A 120 6.68 16.51 -1.70
N ASP A 121 5.40 16.60 -2.02
CA ASP A 121 4.29 16.03 -1.24
C ASP A 121 3.63 14.82 -1.93
N LEU A 122 4.18 14.36 -3.05
CA LEU A 122 3.73 13.17 -3.76
C LEU A 122 4.40 11.92 -3.19
N LEU A 123 3.60 10.95 -2.78
CA LEU A 123 4.04 9.66 -2.29
C LEU A 123 3.82 8.58 -3.36
N LYS A 124 4.82 7.72 -3.54
CA LYS A 124 4.75 6.55 -4.43
C LYS A 124 5.29 5.31 -3.75
N LEU A 125 4.52 4.22 -3.85
CA LEU A 125 4.97 2.90 -3.42
C LEU A 125 5.89 2.30 -4.47
N GLY A 126 7.06 1.81 -4.05
CA GLY A 126 8.09 1.20 -4.89
C GLY A 126 8.54 -0.16 -4.38
N ASP A 127 9.50 -0.78 -5.07
CA ASP A 127 10.07 -2.10 -4.78
C ASP A 127 9.06 -3.26 -4.75
N PHE A 128 8.56 -3.63 -5.92
CA PHE A 128 7.63 -4.75 -6.11
C PHE A 128 8.31 -6.13 -6.26
N GLY A 129 9.59 -6.25 -5.90
CA GLY A 129 10.35 -7.51 -5.99
C GLY A 129 9.76 -8.65 -5.16
N SER A 130 9.13 -8.33 -4.05
CA SER A 130 8.51 -9.30 -3.13
C SER A 130 7.03 -9.56 -3.39
N CYS A 131 6.39 -8.86 -4.32
CA CYS A 131 4.94 -8.94 -4.53
C CYS A 131 4.47 -10.34 -4.98
N ARG A 132 3.18 -10.61 -4.75
CA ARG A 132 2.50 -11.85 -5.15
C ARG A 132 1.10 -11.58 -5.66
N SER A 133 0.59 -12.52 -6.46
CA SER A 133 -0.84 -12.55 -6.77
C SER A 133 -1.65 -12.99 -5.55
N ILE A 134 -2.76 -12.31 -5.29
CA ILE A 134 -3.73 -12.69 -4.25
C ILE A 134 -4.30 -14.09 -4.51
N HIS A 135 -4.35 -14.51 -5.78
CA HIS A 135 -4.88 -15.79 -6.21
C HIS A 135 -3.83 -16.93 -6.23
N SER A 136 -2.58 -16.63 -5.89
CA SER A 136 -1.54 -17.68 -5.80
C SER A 136 -1.78 -18.59 -4.60
N LYS A 137 -1.36 -19.87 -4.75
CA LYS A 137 -1.53 -20.87 -3.68
C LYS A 137 -0.63 -20.59 -2.49
N GLN A 138 -1.17 -20.74 -1.29
CA GLN A 138 -0.43 -20.80 -0.03
C GLN A 138 0.13 -22.22 0.20
N PRO A 139 1.21 -22.41 0.99
CA PRO A 139 1.87 -21.38 1.80
C PRO A 139 2.78 -20.46 0.98
N TYR A 140 2.91 -19.22 1.45
CA TYR A 140 3.87 -18.25 0.90
C TYR A 140 5.22 -18.34 1.62
N THR A 141 6.23 -17.64 1.10
CA THR A 141 7.54 -17.53 1.75
C THR A 141 7.41 -16.76 3.08
N GLU A 142 7.92 -17.34 4.17
CA GLU A 142 7.83 -16.77 5.52
C GLU A 142 8.79 -15.59 5.73
N TYR A 143 10.04 -15.74 5.27
CA TYR A 143 11.12 -14.76 5.47
C TYR A 143 11.14 -13.69 4.39
N ILE A 144 10.06 -12.94 4.27
CA ILE A 144 9.99 -11.76 3.43
C ILE A 144 9.94 -10.51 4.30
N SER A 145 10.56 -9.41 3.85
CA SER A 145 10.48 -8.12 4.51
C SER A 145 11.23 -8.01 5.85
N THR A 146 11.43 -6.77 6.26
CA THR A 146 11.92 -6.44 7.59
C THR A 146 10.89 -6.87 8.64
N ARG A 147 11.29 -7.64 9.62
CA ARG A 147 10.43 -8.24 10.65
C ARG A 147 9.52 -7.23 11.36
N TRP A 148 9.97 -6.01 11.57
CA TRP A 148 9.26 -4.97 12.32
C TRP A 148 7.88 -4.60 11.75
N TYR A 149 7.65 -4.86 10.47
CA TYR A 149 6.40 -4.55 9.77
C TYR A 149 5.56 -5.79 9.43
N ARG A 150 6.01 -6.99 9.88
CA ARG A 150 5.26 -8.24 9.64
C ARG A 150 4.04 -8.33 10.54
N ALA A 151 2.91 -8.70 9.94
CA ALA A 151 1.68 -8.95 10.67
C ALA A 151 1.76 -10.25 11.52
N PRO A 152 0.95 -10.37 12.59
CA PRO A 152 0.95 -11.56 13.44
C PRO A 152 0.78 -12.87 12.67
N GLU A 153 -0.12 -12.92 11.70
CA GLU A 153 -0.33 -14.10 10.85
C GLU A 153 0.90 -14.47 10.02
N CYS A 154 1.76 -13.52 9.68
CA CYS A 154 3.03 -13.80 9.00
C CYS A 154 4.11 -14.39 9.93
N LEU A 155 3.99 -14.16 11.22
CA LEU A 155 4.92 -14.64 12.24
C LEU A 155 4.46 -15.96 12.85
N LEU A 156 3.15 -16.18 12.95
CA LEU A 156 2.53 -17.29 13.66
C LEU A 156 2.08 -18.44 12.76
N THR A 157 2.16 -18.27 11.45
CA THR A 157 1.79 -19.32 10.50
C THR A 157 2.93 -19.59 9.52
N ASP A 158 3.02 -20.82 9.04
CA ASP A 158 4.04 -21.22 8.06
C ASP A 158 3.63 -20.75 6.64
N GLY A 159 3.49 -19.41 6.45
CA GLY A 159 3.16 -18.82 5.15
C GLY A 159 1.66 -18.73 4.82
N TYR A 160 0.78 -18.84 5.80
CA TYR A 160 -0.68 -18.69 5.63
C TYR A 160 -1.13 -17.28 6.03
N TYR A 161 -1.03 -16.34 5.12
CA TYR A 161 -1.41 -14.93 5.28
C TYR A 161 -2.01 -14.36 3.99
N SER A 162 -2.65 -13.22 4.04
CA SER A 162 -3.31 -12.55 2.91
C SER A 162 -2.77 -11.14 2.66
N TYR A 163 -3.33 -10.47 1.65
CA TYR A 163 -3.04 -9.07 1.36
C TYR A 163 -3.32 -8.10 2.53
N LYS A 164 -4.09 -8.53 3.55
CA LYS A 164 -4.34 -7.76 4.77
C LYS A 164 -3.05 -7.49 5.57
N MET A 165 -1.97 -8.27 5.34
CA MET A 165 -0.66 -7.99 5.93
C MET A 165 -0.09 -6.63 5.50
N ASP A 166 -0.35 -6.18 4.26
CA ASP A 166 0.10 -4.87 3.78
C ASP A 166 -0.54 -3.73 4.58
N ILE A 167 -1.78 -3.91 5.03
CA ILE A 167 -2.50 -2.93 5.86
C ILE A 167 -1.90 -2.85 7.26
N TRP A 168 -1.54 -3.99 7.85
CA TRP A 168 -0.79 -4.01 9.11
C TRP A 168 0.53 -3.24 8.99
N SER A 169 1.31 -3.54 7.94
CA SER A 169 2.57 -2.86 7.68
C SER A 169 2.38 -1.35 7.50
N ALA A 170 1.33 -0.92 6.78
CA ALA A 170 0.98 0.49 6.64
C ALA A 170 0.57 1.14 7.97
N GLY A 171 -0.10 0.41 8.87
CA GLY A 171 -0.39 0.85 10.24
C GLY A 171 0.88 1.08 11.07
N CYS A 172 1.86 0.17 10.95
CA CYS A 172 3.17 0.35 11.58
C CYS A 172 3.92 1.58 11.03
N VAL A 173 3.88 1.80 9.71
CA VAL A 173 4.46 3.00 9.06
C VAL A 173 3.75 4.26 9.53
N PHE A 174 2.42 4.24 9.69
CA PHE A 174 1.65 5.37 10.18
C PHE A 174 2.13 5.81 11.57
N TYR A 175 2.28 4.86 12.49
CA TYR A 175 2.84 5.13 13.81
C TYR A 175 4.26 5.70 13.71
N GLU A 176 5.12 5.11 12.89
CA GLU A 176 6.52 5.50 12.77
C GLU A 176 6.69 6.90 12.17
N ILE A 177 5.87 7.31 11.21
CA ILE A 177 5.86 8.70 10.69
C ILE A 177 5.45 9.70 11.78
N ALA A 178 4.58 9.30 12.70
CA ALA A 178 4.05 10.16 13.76
C ALA A 178 5.01 10.26 14.96
N SER A 179 5.66 9.15 15.33
CA SER A 179 6.51 9.04 16.54
C SER A 179 8.01 9.14 16.25
N PHE A 180 8.44 8.91 15.00
CA PHE A 180 9.83 8.74 14.56
C PHE A 180 10.51 7.50 15.12
N HIS A 181 9.75 6.58 15.67
CA HIS A 181 10.21 5.30 16.21
C HIS A 181 9.38 4.15 15.65
N PRO A 182 9.99 3.00 15.31
CA PRO A 182 9.23 1.84 14.88
C PRO A 182 8.28 1.35 15.98
N LEU A 183 7.08 0.90 15.59
CA LEU A 183 6.06 0.47 16.54
C LEU A 183 6.43 -0.84 17.25
N PHE A 184 6.97 -1.80 16.50
CA PHE A 184 7.30 -3.14 17.00
C PHE A 184 8.72 -3.56 16.61
N PRO A 185 9.80 -3.00 17.24
CA PRO A 185 11.20 -3.28 16.87
C PRO A 185 11.69 -4.59 17.52
N GLY A 186 11.24 -5.74 17.04
CA GLY A 186 11.64 -7.05 17.55
C GLY A 186 13.03 -7.49 17.05
N SER A 187 13.83 -8.08 17.92
CA SER A 187 15.16 -8.62 17.62
C SER A 187 15.10 -10.00 16.95
N ASN A 188 14.08 -10.78 17.25
CA ASN A 188 13.75 -12.07 16.65
C ASN A 188 12.23 -12.24 16.58
N GLU A 189 11.71 -13.38 16.09
CA GLU A 189 10.27 -13.57 15.89
C GLU A 189 9.48 -13.63 17.19
N LEU A 190 10.01 -14.28 18.23
CA LEU A 190 9.39 -14.34 19.54
C LEU A 190 9.33 -12.96 20.21
N ASP A 191 10.44 -12.20 20.12
CA ASP A 191 10.50 -10.83 20.62
C ASP A 191 9.56 -9.91 19.84
N GLN A 192 9.42 -10.14 18.52
CA GLN A 192 8.47 -9.39 17.69
C GLN A 192 7.03 -9.60 18.17
N ILE A 193 6.60 -10.84 18.41
CA ILE A 193 5.27 -11.15 18.97
C ILE A 193 5.13 -10.57 20.37
N SER A 194 6.17 -10.69 21.19
CA SER A 194 6.18 -10.11 22.54
C SER A 194 5.92 -8.59 22.50
N LYS A 195 6.60 -7.85 21.62
CA LYS A 195 6.40 -6.41 21.45
C LYS A 195 5.01 -6.05 20.91
N ILE A 196 4.45 -6.87 20.02
CA ILE A 196 3.08 -6.72 19.56
C ILE A 196 2.10 -6.86 20.75
N HIS A 197 2.26 -7.92 21.57
CA HIS A 197 1.41 -8.14 22.74
C HIS A 197 1.61 -7.07 23.83
N ASP A 198 2.79 -6.47 23.96
CA ASP A 198 3.02 -5.37 24.90
C ASP A 198 2.19 -4.12 24.57
N ILE A 199 1.93 -3.87 23.30
CA ILE A 199 1.20 -2.69 22.83
C ILE A 199 -0.29 -2.97 22.69
N ILE A 200 -0.68 -4.03 21.97
CA ILE A 200 -2.10 -4.29 21.66
C ILE A 200 -2.75 -5.34 22.56
N GLY A 201 -1.97 -5.99 23.41
CA GLY A 201 -2.43 -7.08 24.29
C GLY A 201 -2.30 -8.46 23.64
N THR A 202 -2.37 -9.50 24.46
CA THR A 202 -2.42 -10.87 23.98
C THR A 202 -3.82 -11.15 23.44
N PRO A 203 -3.97 -11.65 22.21
CA PRO A 203 -5.27 -11.93 21.63
C PRO A 203 -5.95 -13.10 22.38
N PRO A 204 -7.29 -13.13 22.40
CA PRO A 204 -8.05 -14.26 22.95
C PRO A 204 -7.69 -15.56 22.20
N LYS A 205 -7.74 -16.71 22.91
CA LYS A 205 -7.48 -18.02 22.31
C LYS A 205 -8.33 -18.29 21.06
N LYS A 206 -9.58 -17.79 21.02
CA LYS A 206 -10.47 -17.88 19.86
C LYS A 206 -9.85 -17.29 18.57
N ILE A 207 -9.09 -16.19 18.68
CA ILE A 207 -8.41 -15.59 17.53
C ILE A 207 -7.19 -16.42 17.14
N LEU A 208 -6.40 -16.87 18.12
CA LEU A 208 -5.24 -17.74 17.84
C LEU A 208 -5.64 -19.05 17.17
N HIS A 209 -6.80 -19.62 17.52
CA HIS A 209 -7.32 -20.85 16.89
C HIS A 209 -7.72 -20.66 15.41
N LYS A 210 -7.95 -19.43 14.94
CA LYS A 210 -8.18 -19.16 13.52
C LYS A 210 -6.91 -19.32 12.67
N PHE A 211 -5.74 -19.12 13.29
CA PHE A 211 -4.48 -19.23 12.57
C PHE A 211 -4.10 -20.68 12.39
N LYS A 212 -3.65 -21.02 11.18
CA LYS A 212 -3.05 -22.32 10.94
C LYS A 212 -1.74 -22.38 11.72
N GLN A 213 -1.71 -23.22 12.75
CA GLN A 213 -0.58 -23.30 13.66
C GLN A 213 0.74 -23.59 12.93
N SER A 214 1.77 -22.79 13.25
CA SER A 214 3.13 -23.05 12.82
C SER A 214 3.66 -24.35 13.44
N ARG A 215 4.52 -25.04 12.68
CA ARG A 215 5.23 -26.23 13.18
C ARG A 215 6.33 -25.87 14.20
N VAL A 216 6.77 -24.62 14.20
CA VAL A 216 7.94 -24.15 14.95
C VAL A 216 7.53 -23.32 16.18
N MET A 217 6.40 -22.60 16.10
CA MET A 217 6.00 -21.65 17.15
C MET A 217 4.83 -22.16 17.98
N SER A 218 5.03 -22.21 19.31
CA SER A 218 3.95 -22.46 20.26
C SER A 218 3.04 -21.23 20.37
N PHE A 219 1.72 -21.45 20.54
CA PHE A 219 0.74 -20.39 20.78
C PHE A 219 0.43 -20.19 22.28
N ASP A 220 1.29 -20.69 23.16
CA ASP A 220 1.15 -20.45 24.59
C ASP A 220 1.85 -19.14 24.99
N PHE A 221 1.09 -18.06 24.93
CA PHE A 221 1.58 -16.72 25.24
C PHE A 221 1.08 -16.26 26.61
N PRO A 222 1.92 -15.57 27.42
CA PRO A 222 1.47 -14.95 28.64
C PRO A 222 0.43 -13.87 28.34
N THR A 223 -0.61 -13.79 29.17
CA THR A 223 -1.67 -12.80 29.05
C THR A 223 -1.13 -11.40 29.37
N ARG A 224 -1.28 -10.46 28.42
CA ARG A 224 -0.91 -9.05 28.56
C ARG A 224 -2.10 -8.18 28.20
N LYS A 225 -2.34 -7.12 28.99
CA LYS A 225 -3.44 -6.17 28.74
C LYS A 225 -3.17 -5.26 27.53
N GLY A 226 -1.89 -5.03 27.18
CA GLY A 226 -1.49 -4.02 26.20
C GLY A 226 -1.46 -2.60 26.77
N LYS A 227 -0.44 -1.83 26.37
CA LYS A 227 -0.24 -0.43 26.79
C LYS A 227 -1.02 0.55 25.92
N GLY A 228 -1.45 0.11 24.73
CA GLY A 228 -2.01 0.97 23.69
C GLY A 228 -0.97 1.82 22.98
N ILE A 229 -1.38 2.53 21.93
CA ILE A 229 -0.53 3.39 21.11
C ILE A 229 -0.58 4.84 21.61
N SER A 230 -1.74 5.30 22.09
CA SER A 230 -2.01 6.70 22.43
C SER A 230 -0.97 7.35 23.36
N PRO A 231 -0.41 6.67 24.37
CA PRO A 231 0.59 7.28 25.25
C PRO A 231 1.87 7.74 24.52
N PHE A 232 2.18 7.14 23.38
CA PHE A 232 3.42 7.40 22.64
C PHE A 232 3.28 8.46 21.56
N ILE A 233 2.05 8.85 21.19
CA ILE A 233 1.74 9.83 20.13
C ILE A 233 0.63 10.78 20.57
N PRO A 234 0.83 11.54 21.66
CA PRO A 234 -0.23 12.35 22.26
C PRO A 234 -0.73 13.52 21.39
N ASN A 235 0.02 13.87 20.35
CA ASN A 235 -0.30 15.01 19.46
C ASN A 235 -1.21 14.63 18.29
N LEU A 236 -1.63 13.37 18.16
CA LEU A 236 -2.52 12.93 17.10
C LEU A 236 -4.00 13.01 17.53
N SER A 237 -4.86 13.30 16.53
CA SER A 237 -6.30 13.33 16.74
C SER A 237 -6.89 11.94 17.03
N ASN A 238 -8.05 11.89 17.67
CA ASN A 238 -8.77 10.62 17.89
C ASN A 238 -9.10 9.90 16.58
N LYS A 239 -9.31 10.64 15.47
CA LYS A 239 -9.58 10.06 14.16
C LYS A 239 -8.37 9.33 13.60
N SER A 240 -7.16 9.88 13.78
CA SER A 240 -5.93 9.19 13.37
C SER A 240 -5.70 7.92 14.20
N LEU A 241 -5.90 7.99 15.51
CA LEU A 241 -5.78 6.84 16.40
C LEU A 241 -6.77 5.71 16.05
N THR A 242 -8.05 6.04 15.80
CA THR A 242 -9.05 5.03 15.41
C THR A 242 -8.70 4.34 14.10
N LEU A 243 -8.20 5.08 13.09
CA LEU A 243 -7.72 4.46 11.85
C LEU A 243 -6.50 3.58 12.10
N MET A 244 -5.52 4.05 12.87
CA MET A 244 -4.31 3.30 13.18
C MET A 244 -4.64 1.98 13.87
N TYR A 245 -5.53 1.98 14.89
CA TYR A 245 -6.00 0.76 15.54
C TYR A 245 -6.74 -0.18 14.58
N ALA A 246 -7.55 0.35 13.66
CA ALA A 246 -8.22 -0.46 12.64
C ALA A 246 -7.24 -1.13 11.66
N MET A 247 -6.10 -0.47 11.37
CA MET A 247 -5.05 -1.03 10.51
C MET A 247 -4.19 -2.09 11.19
N ILE A 248 -4.03 -2.03 12.52
CA ILE A 248 -3.24 -2.99 13.29
C ILE A 248 -4.11 -3.97 14.10
N GLN A 249 -5.32 -4.27 13.65
CA GLN A 249 -6.12 -5.35 14.24
C GLN A 249 -5.37 -6.67 14.13
N TYR A 250 -5.34 -7.42 15.24
CA TYR A 250 -4.60 -8.68 15.32
C TYR A 250 -5.18 -9.72 14.37
N ASP A 251 -6.51 -9.85 14.35
CA ASP A 251 -7.23 -10.69 13.40
C ASP A 251 -7.25 -10.03 12.01
N PRO A 252 -6.67 -10.64 10.97
CA PRO A 252 -6.70 -10.09 9.62
C PRO A 252 -8.12 -9.95 9.05
N ASP A 253 -9.09 -10.75 9.51
CA ASP A 253 -10.49 -10.66 9.05
C ASP A 253 -11.15 -9.37 9.57
N GLU A 254 -10.83 -8.97 10.81
CA GLU A 254 -11.33 -7.73 11.43
C GLU A 254 -10.49 -6.50 11.03
N ARG A 255 -9.32 -6.71 10.46
CA ARG A 255 -8.45 -5.63 10.01
C ARG A 255 -9.06 -4.90 8.83
N ILE A 256 -9.11 -3.56 8.88
CA ILE A 256 -9.64 -2.73 7.79
C ILE A 256 -8.95 -3.04 6.46
N GLY A 257 -9.67 -2.98 5.34
CA GLY A 257 -9.10 -3.04 3.99
C GLY A 257 -8.65 -1.66 3.50
N ALA A 258 -7.83 -1.59 2.44
CA ALA A 258 -7.36 -0.31 1.89
C ALA A 258 -8.52 0.56 1.40
N HIS A 259 -9.50 -0.04 0.72
CA HIS A 259 -10.70 0.67 0.26
C HIS A 259 -11.51 1.27 1.41
N GLU A 260 -11.75 0.50 2.46
CA GLU A 260 -12.47 0.93 3.65
C GLU A 260 -11.70 2.01 4.41
N ALA A 261 -10.36 1.86 4.53
CA ALA A 261 -9.48 2.86 5.14
C ALA A 261 -9.59 4.22 4.43
N LEU A 262 -9.68 4.24 3.09
CA LEU A 262 -9.92 5.47 2.33
C LEU A 262 -11.26 6.13 2.67
N GLN A 263 -12.27 5.38 3.14
CA GLN A 263 -13.57 5.92 3.56
C GLN A 263 -13.58 6.39 5.02
N HIS A 264 -12.53 6.09 5.79
CA HIS A 264 -12.47 6.46 7.21
C HIS A 264 -12.62 7.98 7.44
N PRO A 265 -13.26 8.42 8.53
CA PRO A 265 -13.47 9.84 8.87
C PRO A 265 -12.18 10.67 8.92
N TYR A 266 -11.03 10.06 9.20
CA TYR A 266 -9.72 10.72 9.18
C TYR A 266 -9.40 11.37 7.83
N PHE A 267 -9.76 10.73 6.72
CA PHE A 267 -9.50 11.22 5.36
C PHE A 267 -10.62 12.04 4.74
N ARG A 268 -11.65 12.42 5.50
CA ARG A 268 -12.85 13.10 4.96
C ARG A 268 -12.50 14.36 4.17
N GLU A 269 -11.61 15.20 4.70
CA GLU A 269 -11.22 16.47 4.05
C GLU A 269 -10.54 16.22 2.70
N LEU A 270 -9.61 15.28 2.65
CA LEU A 270 -8.90 14.93 1.41
C LEU A 270 -9.83 14.35 0.34
N ARG A 271 -10.76 13.48 0.73
CA ARG A 271 -11.77 12.94 -0.20
C ARG A 271 -12.67 14.04 -0.76
N LEU A 272 -13.10 14.99 0.06
CA LEU A 272 -13.93 16.11 -0.39
C LEU A 272 -13.16 17.01 -1.37
N ALA A 273 -11.92 17.35 -1.05
CA ALA A 273 -11.05 18.14 -1.92
C ALA A 273 -10.81 17.44 -3.27
N GLU A 274 -10.52 16.14 -3.26
CA GLU A 274 -10.32 15.34 -4.48
C GLU A 274 -11.61 15.29 -5.33
N LYS A 275 -12.76 15.10 -4.71
CA LYS A 275 -14.06 15.11 -5.40
C LYS A 275 -14.38 16.46 -6.03
N GLN A 276 -14.07 17.55 -5.35
CA GLN A 276 -14.23 18.91 -5.87
C GLN A 276 -13.29 19.15 -7.07
N ALA A 277 -12.02 18.80 -6.96
CA ALA A 277 -11.05 18.92 -8.05
C ALA A 277 -11.48 18.14 -9.30
N LEU A 278 -11.96 16.91 -9.15
CA LEU A 278 -12.50 16.10 -10.24
C LEU A 278 -13.72 16.74 -10.89
N THR A 279 -14.61 17.34 -10.09
CA THR A 279 -15.80 18.03 -10.60
C THR A 279 -15.44 19.26 -11.42
N ILE A 280 -14.46 20.05 -10.96
CA ILE A 280 -13.96 21.23 -11.66
C ILE A 280 -13.30 20.79 -12.98
N HIS A 281 -12.40 19.81 -12.93
CA HIS A 281 -11.72 19.30 -14.12
C HIS A 281 -12.70 18.75 -15.16
N ARG A 282 -13.75 18.04 -14.72
CA ARG A 282 -14.82 17.55 -15.60
C ARG A 282 -15.62 18.68 -16.24
N LYS A 283 -15.89 19.76 -15.49
CA LYS A 283 -16.56 20.94 -16.03
C LYS A 283 -15.69 21.66 -17.07
N MET A 284 -14.38 21.83 -16.82
CA MET A 284 -13.46 22.44 -17.76
C MET A 284 -13.37 21.65 -19.07
N ARG A 285 -13.25 20.33 -19.01
CA ARG A 285 -13.22 19.46 -20.18
C ARG A 285 -14.48 19.55 -21.03
N LEU A 286 -15.67 19.71 -20.43
CA LEU A 286 -16.94 19.91 -21.13
C LEU A 286 -17.06 21.30 -21.77
N VAL A 287 -16.29 22.28 -21.31
CA VAL A 287 -16.19 23.61 -21.94
C VAL A 287 -15.26 23.58 -23.14
N GLU A 288 -14.14 22.85 -23.02
CA GLU A 288 -13.12 22.74 -24.08
C GLU A 288 -13.56 21.81 -25.22
N ASN A 289 -14.48 20.86 -24.97
CA ASN A 289 -14.96 19.89 -25.97
C ASN A 289 -16.48 19.78 -25.98
N PRO A 290 -17.19 20.71 -26.68
CA PRO A 290 -18.67 20.76 -26.71
C PRO A 290 -19.34 19.48 -27.21
N LEU A 291 -18.66 18.70 -28.09
CA LEU A 291 -19.17 17.42 -28.63
C LEU A 291 -19.36 16.32 -27.55
N GLU A 292 -18.64 16.37 -26.44
CA GLU A 292 -18.86 15.45 -25.31
C GLU A 292 -20.12 15.80 -24.49
N ARG A 293 -20.64 17.04 -24.59
CA ARG A 293 -21.87 17.48 -23.94
C ARG A 293 -23.11 16.74 -24.48
N ASP A 294 -23.19 16.61 -25.78
CA ASP A 294 -24.35 16.00 -26.47
C ASP A 294 -24.39 14.48 -26.26
N SER A 295 -23.22 13.82 -26.16
CA SER A 295 -23.17 12.36 -25.89
C SER A 295 -23.61 11.99 -24.48
N ILE A 296 -23.44 12.88 -23.49
CA ILE A 296 -23.88 12.67 -22.10
C ILE A 296 -25.40 12.94 -21.97
N GLY A 297 -25.93 13.90 -22.74
CA GLY A 297 -27.36 14.19 -22.86
C GLY A 297 -28.11 13.01 -23.44
N LEU A 298 -27.64 12.46 -24.55
CA LEU A 298 -28.22 11.31 -25.25
C LEU A 298 -28.24 10.03 -24.39
N ARG A 299 -27.22 9.79 -23.59
CA ARG A 299 -27.21 8.65 -22.64
C ARG A 299 -28.22 8.78 -21.49
N ARG A 300 -28.61 9.99 -21.09
CA ARG A 300 -29.69 10.19 -20.11
C ARG A 300 -31.08 9.98 -20.69
N VAL A 301 -31.33 10.46 -21.90
CA VAL A 301 -32.62 10.30 -22.60
C VAL A 301 -32.86 8.82 -22.92
N SER A 302 -31.84 8.06 -23.38
CA SER A 302 -32.02 6.63 -23.70
C SER A 302 -32.31 5.75 -22.46
N LYS A 303 -31.96 6.17 -21.25
CA LYS A 303 -32.32 5.46 -20.01
C LYS A 303 -33.73 5.74 -19.52
N GLU A 304 -34.27 6.91 -19.82
CA GLU A 304 -35.68 7.25 -19.53
C GLU A 304 -36.63 6.60 -20.56
N ASP A 305 -36.26 6.57 -21.83
CA ASP A 305 -37.05 5.89 -22.89
C ASP A 305 -37.10 4.37 -22.67
N GLN A 306 -36.05 3.73 -22.20
CA GLN A 306 -36.10 2.31 -21.85
C GLN A 306 -37.03 1.99 -20.66
N ARG A 307 -37.25 2.92 -19.74
CA ARG A 307 -38.25 2.75 -18.67
C ARG A 307 -39.67 2.92 -19.12
N GLN A 308 -39.94 3.76 -20.11
CA GLN A 308 -41.28 3.92 -20.68
C GLN A 308 -41.67 2.74 -21.58
N VAL A 309 -40.72 2.14 -22.31
CA VAL A 309 -40.98 0.95 -23.15
C VAL A 309 -41.28 -0.29 -22.29
N ILE A 310 -40.65 -0.44 -21.12
CA ILE A 310 -40.92 -1.56 -20.20
C ILE A 310 -42.31 -1.43 -19.52
N PHE A 311 -42.87 -0.22 -19.39
CA PHE A 311 -44.21 -0.02 -18.82
C PHE A 311 -45.36 -0.24 -19.85
N LYS A 312 -45.10 -0.10 -21.16
CA LYS A 312 -46.11 -0.34 -22.22
C LYS A 312 -46.26 -1.81 -22.62
N SER A 313 -45.31 -2.68 -22.29
CA SER A 313 -45.39 -4.12 -22.60
C SER A 313 -46.04 -5.00 -21.51
N LYS A 314 -46.63 -4.39 -20.47
CA LYS A 314 -47.33 -5.11 -19.38
C LYS A 314 -48.83 -4.82 -19.30
N THR A 315 -49.42 -4.16 -20.31
CA THR A 315 -50.85 -3.84 -20.39
C THR A 315 -51.45 -4.19 -21.75
N GLU A 316 -51.02 -5.31 -22.36
CA GLU A 316 -51.79 -6.03 -23.42
C GLU A 316 -51.81 -7.50 -23.10
#